data_43be566167dcee70fcceb1f0431e205c
#
_entry.id   43be566167dcee70fcceb1f0431e205c
#
_cell.length_a   1.000
_cell.length_b   1.000
_cell.length_c   1.000
_cell.angle_alpha   90.00
_cell.angle_beta   90.00
_cell.angle_gamma   90.00
#
_symmetry.space_group_name_H-M   'P 1'
#
loop_
_entity.id
_entity.type
_entity.pdbx_description
1 polymer ?
#
loop_
_entity_poly.entity_id
_entity_poly.type
_entity_poly.pdbx_seq_one_letter_code
_entity_poly.pdbx_strand_id
1 'polypeptide(L)'
;VDAPRAEHPKGRKIGIEHLGNVVGGAATEYLNVPGQFMKDCVRKILSEQGIPVWFGADCHPMMDRKNGAWATDLFEYGRVYGVDFDLDKEQRVRFADSAMNHAMAFVGVDVADDGSTTRRWRVENSWGCKIADKGYFTMDDPWFSEFVYEVAVPKSMLPKEYLDALEEPAIMLPAWDPMGALA
;
A
#
# COMPACT_ATOMS: atom_id res chain seq x y z
N VAL A 1 1.36 7.59 -1.51
CA VAL A 1 2.12 6.36 -1.77
C VAL A 1 3.30 6.22 -0.83
N ASP A 2 3.81 5.03 -0.69
CA ASP A 2 5.09 4.72 -0.05
C ASP A 2 6.05 4.15 -1.10
N ALA A 3 6.67 5.05 -1.88
CA ALA A 3 7.74 4.71 -2.81
C ALA A 3 9.06 4.59 -2.01
N PRO A 4 9.59 3.36 -1.82
CA PRO A 4 10.61 3.12 -0.79
C PRO A 4 12.02 3.52 -1.20
N ARG A 5 12.30 3.74 -2.50
CA ARG A 5 13.66 4.00 -2.99
C ARG A 5 14.19 5.36 -2.53
N ALA A 6 15.48 5.42 -2.22
CA ALA A 6 16.14 6.64 -1.72
C ALA A 6 16.06 7.83 -2.69
N GLU A 7 16.02 7.57 -4.01
CA GLU A 7 15.84 8.57 -5.05
C GLU A 7 14.43 9.19 -5.10
N HIS A 8 13.47 8.62 -4.35
CA HIS A 8 12.10 9.11 -4.21
C HIS A 8 11.91 9.76 -2.82
N PRO A 9 12.21 11.04 -2.66
CA PRO A 9 12.17 11.67 -1.34
C PRO A 9 10.75 11.69 -0.77
N LYS A 10 10.63 11.41 0.52
CA LYS A 10 9.38 11.55 1.27
C LYS A 10 8.98 13.03 1.36
N GLY A 11 7.68 13.30 1.43
CA GLY A 11 7.15 14.66 1.45
C GLY A 11 7.16 15.35 0.08
N ARG A 12 7.38 14.64 -1.01
CA ARG A 12 7.37 15.19 -2.37
C ARG A 12 6.30 14.51 -3.22
N LYS A 13 5.77 15.28 -4.15
CA LYS A 13 4.88 14.78 -5.18
C LYS A 13 5.70 14.07 -6.26
N ILE A 14 5.27 12.89 -6.66
CA ILE A 14 5.83 12.11 -7.76
C ILE A 14 4.77 11.86 -8.83
N GLY A 15 5.16 11.81 -10.07
CA GLY A 15 4.35 11.41 -11.21
C GLY A 15 5.10 10.40 -12.05
N ILE A 16 4.41 9.72 -12.95
CA ILE A 16 4.99 8.73 -13.86
C ILE A 16 4.77 9.22 -15.28
N GLU A 17 5.82 9.25 -16.10
CA GLU A 17 5.73 9.63 -17.50
C GLU A 17 4.74 8.73 -18.25
N HIS A 18 3.89 9.35 -19.05
CA HIS A 18 2.88 8.68 -19.88
C HIS A 18 1.77 7.93 -19.11
N LEU A 19 1.72 8.06 -17.80
CA LEU A 19 0.65 7.52 -16.98
C LEU A 19 -0.56 8.45 -16.98
N GLY A 20 -1.81 7.89 -16.95
CA GLY A 20 -3.03 8.69 -16.93
C GLY A 20 -3.24 9.51 -18.20
N ASN A 21 -2.88 8.98 -19.37
CA ASN A 21 -2.88 9.66 -20.67
C ASN A 21 -4.28 9.85 -21.27
N VAL A 22 -5.26 10.22 -20.46
CA VAL A 22 -6.60 10.59 -20.92
C VAL A 22 -6.59 12.05 -21.34
N VAL A 23 -6.96 12.33 -22.59
CA VAL A 23 -7.03 13.70 -23.11
C VAL A 23 -8.01 14.54 -22.26
N GLY A 24 -7.52 15.62 -21.66
CA GLY A 24 -8.29 16.48 -20.76
C GLY A 24 -8.53 15.91 -19.36
N GLY A 25 -7.97 14.76 -19.04
CA GLY A 25 -8.01 14.18 -17.68
C GLY A 25 -7.02 14.83 -16.72
N ALA A 26 -7.23 14.58 -15.43
CA ALA A 26 -6.26 14.99 -14.40
C ALA A 26 -4.96 14.21 -14.53
N ALA A 27 -3.84 14.84 -14.19
CA ALA A 27 -2.56 14.14 -14.09
C ALA A 27 -2.59 13.09 -12.99
N THR A 28 -1.97 11.95 -13.24
CA THR A 28 -1.76 10.90 -12.23
C THR A 28 -0.51 11.24 -11.42
N GLU A 29 -0.71 11.76 -10.23
CA GLU A 29 0.35 12.22 -9.34
C GLU A 29 0.11 11.67 -7.92
N TYR A 30 1.17 11.38 -7.22
CA TYR A 30 1.15 10.78 -5.90
C TYR A 30 1.98 11.60 -4.92
N LEU A 31 1.49 11.80 -3.70
CA LEU A 31 2.31 12.29 -2.59
C LEU A 31 3.09 11.13 -1.98
N ASN A 32 4.42 11.17 -2.01
CA ASN A 32 5.26 10.14 -1.39
C ASN A 32 5.42 10.42 0.12
N VAL A 33 4.97 9.49 0.94
CA VAL A 33 4.95 9.62 2.41
C VAL A 33 5.51 8.35 3.07
N PRO A 34 5.94 8.41 4.34
CA PRO A 34 6.30 7.21 5.09
C PRO A 34 5.12 6.24 5.20
N GLY A 35 5.36 4.93 5.10
CA GLY A 35 4.33 3.90 5.24
C GLY A 35 3.57 3.98 6.57
N GLN A 36 4.24 4.37 7.67
CA GLN A 36 3.57 4.59 8.94
C GLN A 36 2.52 5.71 8.89
N PHE A 37 2.79 6.80 8.16
CA PHE A 37 1.80 7.87 7.97
C PHE A 37 0.57 7.36 7.20
N MET A 38 0.76 6.49 6.19
CA MET A 38 -0.36 5.85 5.50
C MET A 38 -1.21 5.00 6.46
N LYS A 39 -0.57 4.17 7.30
CA LYS A 39 -1.26 3.37 8.33
C LYS A 39 -2.09 4.23 9.27
N ASP A 40 -1.52 5.33 9.77
CA ASP A 40 -2.19 6.22 10.70
C ASP A 40 -3.42 6.89 10.07
N CYS A 41 -3.33 7.31 8.80
CA CYS A 41 -4.47 7.84 8.06
C CYS A 41 -5.57 6.79 7.89
N VAL A 42 -5.24 5.60 7.41
CA VAL A 42 -6.20 4.51 7.21
C VAL A 42 -6.87 4.12 8.53
N ARG A 43 -6.08 3.93 9.60
CA ARG A 43 -6.59 3.62 10.95
C ARG A 43 -7.61 4.64 11.42
N LYS A 44 -7.28 5.94 11.32
CA LYS A 44 -8.19 7.02 11.74
C LYS A 44 -9.48 7.04 10.92
N ILE A 45 -9.41 6.91 9.61
CA ILE A 45 -10.59 6.90 8.73
C ILE A 45 -11.50 5.72 9.10
N LEU A 46 -10.95 4.53 9.27
CA LEU A 46 -11.72 3.34 9.60
C LEU A 46 -12.33 3.42 11.00
N SER A 47 -11.56 3.84 12.01
CA SER A 47 -12.01 3.83 13.41
C SER A 47 -12.91 5.02 13.78
N GLU A 48 -12.68 6.20 13.18
CA GLU A 48 -13.38 7.43 13.56
C GLU A 48 -14.52 7.78 12.60
N GLN A 49 -14.40 7.41 11.31
CA GLN A 49 -15.38 7.78 10.28
C GLN A 49 -16.15 6.58 9.73
N GLY A 50 -15.65 5.35 9.91
CA GLY A 50 -16.29 4.14 9.39
C GLY A 50 -16.32 4.06 7.86
N ILE A 51 -15.41 4.75 7.18
CA ILE A 51 -15.37 4.84 5.71
C ILE A 51 -14.31 3.87 5.17
N PRO A 52 -14.63 3.00 4.20
CA PRO A 52 -13.64 2.17 3.53
C PRO A 52 -12.57 2.99 2.82
N VAL A 53 -11.33 2.47 2.77
CA VAL A 53 -10.19 3.15 2.16
C VAL A 53 -9.62 2.30 1.03
N TRP A 54 -9.59 2.83 -0.18
CA TRP A 54 -8.92 2.20 -1.32
C TRP A 54 -7.42 2.15 -1.10
N PHE A 55 -6.81 1.03 -1.50
CA PHE A 55 -5.36 0.86 -1.45
C PHE A 55 -4.86 0.00 -2.60
N GLY A 56 -3.58 0.17 -2.93
CA GLY A 56 -2.84 -0.64 -3.88
C GLY A 56 -1.72 -1.41 -3.22
N ALA A 57 -1.57 -2.67 -3.59
CA ALA A 57 -0.58 -3.57 -3.01
C ALA A 57 -0.02 -4.55 -4.05
N ASP A 58 1.11 -5.17 -3.72
CA ASP A 58 1.49 -6.45 -4.30
C ASP A 58 0.79 -7.57 -3.54
N CYS A 59 -0.30 -8.08 -4.07
CA CYS A 59 -1.17 -8.99 -3.34
C CYS A 59 -0.75 -10.47 -3.36
N HIS A 60 0.28 -10.84 -4.13
CA HIS A 60 0.67 -12.23 -4.30
C HIS A 60 1.60 -12.78 -3.21
N PRO A 61 2.59 -12.02 -2.69
CA PRO A 61 3.49 -12.54 -1.69
C PRO A 61 2.79 -12.91 -0.38
N MET A 62 3.21 -14.00 0.24
CA MET A 62 2.77 -14.41 1.57
C MET A 62 1.24 -14.37 1.74
N MET A 63 0.53 -14.99 0.80
CA MET A 63 -0.93 -15.06 0.76
C MET A 63 -1.47 -16.47 0.89
N ASP A 64 -2.34 -16.72 1.86
CA ASP A 64 -3.24 -17.89 1.85
C ASP A 64 -4.59 -17.50 1.25
N ARG A 65 -4.73 -17.72 -0.05
CA ARG A 65 -5.95 -17.36 -0.78
C ARG A 65 -7.18 -18.12 -0.30
N LYS A 66 -7.01 -19.37 0.15
CA LYS A 66 -8.12 -20.22 0.57
C LYS A 66 -8.71 -19.75 1.89
N ASN A 67 -7.86 -19.45 2.85
CA ASN A 67 -8.28 -19.04 4.19
C ASN A 67 -8.40 -17.51 4.31
N GLY A 68 -7.94 -16.75 3.31
CA GLY A 68 -8.06 -15.30 3.28
C GLY A 68 -7.11 -14.60 4.24
N ALA A 69 -5.83 -14.98 4.21
CA ALA A 69 -4.83 -14.39 5.07
C ALA A 69 -3.64 -13.84 4.26
N TRP A 70 -3.16 -12.68 4.69
CA TRP A 70 -1.86 -12.12 4.36
C TRP A 70 -1.07 -11.91 5.65
N ALA A 71 0.08 -12.57 5.75
CA ALA A 71 0.99 -12.38 6.88
C ALA A 71 2.42 -12.65 6.44
N THR A 72 3.37 -11.88 6.96
CA THR A 72 4.78 -11.99 6.54
C THR A 72 5.44 -13.31 6.91
N ASP A 73 4.87 -14.04 7.85
CA ASP A 73 5.35 -15.32 8.39
C ASP A 73 4.49 -16.54 7.96
N LEU A 74 3.62 -16.39 6.95
CA LEU A 74 2.77 -17.50 6.48
C LEU A 74 3.55 -18.72 5.99
N PHE A 75 4.69 -18.49 5.35
CA PHE A 75 5.52 -19.54 4.75
C PHE A 75 6.96 -19.38 5.20
N GLU A 76 7.49 -20.34 5.91
CA GLU A 76 8.88 -20.36 6.41
C GLU A 76 9.88 -20.82 5.33
N TYR A 77 9.94 -20.12 4.19
CA TYR A 77 10.83 -20.49 3.09
C TYR A 77 12.29 -20.60 3.51
N GLY A 78 12.79 -19.66 4.29
CA GLY A 78 14.16 -19.67 4.80
C GLY A 78 14.47 -20.96 5.57
N ARG A 79 13.54 -21.40 6.42
CA ARG A 79 13.67 -22.66 7.18
C ARG A 79 13.67 -23.91 6.28
N VAL A 80 12.84 -23.90 5.23
CA VAL A 80 12.72 -25.05 4.30
C VAL A 80 13.96 -25.17 3.41
N TYR A 81 14.46 -24.04 2.89
CA TYR A 81 15.53 -24.02 1.91
C TYR A 81 16.91 -23.79 2.53
N GLY A 82 17.00 -23.41 3.81
CA GLY A 82 18.25 -23.15 4.52
C GLY A 82 19.00 -21.90 4.03
N VAL A 83 18.28 -20.94 3.46
CA VAL A 83 18.80 -19.64 2.97
C VAL A 83 17.86 -18.51 3.38
N ASP A 84 18.41 -17.32 3.57
CA ASP A 84 17.63 -16.13 3.82
C ASP A 84 17.10 -15.54 2.51
N PHE A 85 15.82 -15.14 2.51
CA PHE A 85 15.17 -14.46 1.40
C PHE A 85 14.82 -13.00 1.77
N ASP A 86 15.70 -12.37 2.54
CA ASP A 86 15.46 -11.09 3.21
C ASP A 86 15.73 -9.89 2.30
N LEU A 87 14.96 -9.77 1.21
CA LEU A 87 14.87 -8.50 0.51
C LEU A 87 13.91 -7.57 1.26
N ASP A 88 14.37 -6.38 1.60
CA ASP A 88 13.48 -5.33 2.11
C ASP A 88 12.58 -4.77 0.98
N LYS A 89 11.61 -3.95 1.34
CA LYS A 89 10.65 -3.36 0.40
C LYS A 89 11.34 -2.58 -0.73
N GLU A 90 12.41 -1.82 -0.43
CA GLU A 90 13.17 -1.08 -1.42
C GLU A 90 13.86 -2.01 -2.42
N GLN A 91 14.53 -3.04 -1.89
CA GLN A 91 15.26 -4.02 -2.70
C GLN A 91 14.31 -4.79 -3.61
N ARG A 92 13.14 -5.24 -3.11
CA ARG A 92 12.13 -5.92 -3.93
C ARG A 92 11.66 -5.04 -5.10
N VAL A 93 11.37 -3.76 -4.85
CA VAL A 93 11.00 -2.83 -5.93
C VAL A 93 12.16 -2.59 -6.89
N ARG A 94 13.38 -2.42 -6.38
CA ARG A 94 14.59 -2.17 -7.19
C ARG A 94 14.93 -3.32 -8.12
N PHE A 95 14.73 -4.56 -7.66
CA PHE A 95 15.02 -5.76 -8.44
C PHE A 95 13.80 -6.29 -9.22
N ALA A 96 12.71 -5.54 -9.26
CA ALA A 96 11.45 -5.93 -9.91
C ALA A 96 10.85 -7.24 -9.37
N ASP A 97 11.11 -7.56 -8.10
CA ASP A 97 10.50 -8.68 -7.38
C ASP A 97 9.12 -8.32 -6.82
N SER A 98 8.84 -7.03 -6.63
CA SER A 98 7.54 -6.52 -6.17
C SER A 98 7.14 -5.26 -6.93
N ALA A 99 5.86 -5.19 -7.26
CA ALA A 99 5.21 -4.01 -7.81
C ALA A 99 3.74 -3.98 -7.39
N MET A 100 3.13 -2.80 -7.35
CA MET A 100 1.67 -2.70 -7.19
C MET A 100 0.98 -3.46 -8.32
N ASN A 101 0.15 -4.44 -8.02
CA ASN A 101 -0.53 -5.26 -9.02
C ASN A 101 -2.03 -5.44 -8.76
N HIS A 102 -2.55 -4.95 -7.62
CA HIS A 102 -3.95 -5.12 -7.28
C HIS A 102 -4.47 -4.02 -6.35
N ALA A 103 -5.69 -3.54 -6.64
CA ALA A 103 -6.40 -2.57 -5.82
C ALA A 103 -7.54 -3.24 -5.03
N MET A 104 -7.65 -2.88 -3.74
CA MET A 104 -8.64 -3.42 -2.80
C MET A 104 -9.11 -2.33 -1.84
N ALA A 105 -9.99 -2.68 -0.90
CA ALA A 105 -10.48 -1.74 0.10
C ALA A 105 -10.21 -2.24 1.53
N PHE A 106 -9.60 -1.41 2.37
CA PHE A 106 -9.64 -1.61 3.81
C PHE A 106 -11.05 -1.29 4.33
N VAL A 107 -11.63 -2.21 5.10
CA VAL A 107 -12.98 -2.08 5.66
C VAL A 107 -13.02 -2.23 7.17
N GLY A 108 -11.90 -2.53 7.80
CA GLY A 108 -11.78 -2.63 9.25
C GLY A 108 -10.32 -2.67 9.71
N VAL A 109 -10.12 -2.37 10.97
CA VAL A 109 -8.81 -2.38 11.64
C VAL A 109 -8.95 -2.94 13.05
N ASP A 110 -8.03 -3.81 13.44
CA ASP A 110 -7.84 -4.29 14.80
C ASP A 110 -6.71 -3.48 15.45
N VAL A 111 -7.07 -2.74 16.49
CA VAL A 111 -6.17 -1.83 17.22
C VAL A 111 -5.97 -2.38 18.62
N ALA A 112 -4.76 -2.31 19.13
CA ALA A 112 -4.44 -2.69 20.50
C ALA A 112 -5.10 -1.74 21.52
N ASP A 113 -5.08 -2.12 22.80
CA ASP A 113 -5.70 -1.36 23.88
C ASP A 113 -5.09 0.03 24.09
N ASP A 114 -3.90 0.28 23.54
CA ASP A 114 -3.25 1.60 23.53
C ASP A 114 -3.90 2.60 22.56
N GLY A 115 -4.86 2.15 21.73
CA GLY A 115 -5.57 2.95 20.74
C GLY A 115 -4.74 3.38 19.52
N SER A 116 -3.48 2.99 19.45
CA SER A 116 -2.54 3.43 18.42
C SER A 116 -1.86 2.31 17.62
N THR A 117 -1.54 1.21 18.27
CA THR A 117 -0.88 0.06 17.64
C THR A 117 -1.87 -0.76 16.82
N THR A 118 -1.66 -0.84 15.53
CA THR A 118 -2.44 -1.71 14.65
C THR A 118 -1.88 -3.13 14.68
N ARG A 119 -2.78 -4.10 14.70
CA ARG A 119 -2.42 -5.53 14.67
C ARG A 119 -2.81 -6.18 13.35
N ARG A 120 -4.02 -5.88 12.87
CA ARG A 120 -4.59 -6.50 11.67
C ARG A 120 -5.52 -5.53 10.94
N TRP A 121 -5.67 -5.80 9.65
CA TRP A 121 -6.56 -5.06 8.75
C TRP A 121 -7.55 -6.03 8.12
N ARG A 122 -8.81 -5.63 8.05
CA ARG A 122 -9.81 -6.36 7.26
C ARG A 122 -9.89 -5.74 5.88
N VAL A 123 -9.78 -6.59 4.87
CA VAL A 123 -9.76 -6.21 3.46
C VAL A 123 -10.96 -6.81 2.75
N GLU A 124 -11.66 -6.00 1.97
CA GLU A 124 -12.63 -6.46 0.98
C GLU A 124 -11.94 -6.56 -0.38
N ASN A 125 -12.06 -7.75 -1.00
CA ASN A 125 -11.45 -8.07 -2.27
C ASN A 125 -12.52 -8.31 -3.34
N SER A 126 -12.14 -8.13 -4.62
CA SER A 126 -13.02 -8.26 -5.78
C SER A 126 -13.15 -9.70 -6.34
N TRP A 127 -12.58 -10.70 -5.67
CA TRP A 127 -12.54 -12.10 -6.20
C TRP A 127 -13.80 -12.93 -5.93
N GLY A 128 -14.85 -12.30 -5.40
CA GLY A 128 -16.14 -12.92 -5.16
C GLY A 128 -16.26 -13.65 -3.82
N CYS A 129 -17.51 -13.90 -3.42
CA CYS A 129 -17.85 -14.40 -2.08
C CYS A 129 -17.54 -15.89 -1.83
N LYS A 130 -17.03 -16.62 -2.82
CA LYS A 130 -16.64 -18.03 -2.66
C LYS A 130 -15.21 -18.22 -2.17
N ILE A 131 -14.45 -17.15 -2.05
CA ILE A 131 -13.03 -17.16 -1.66
C ILE A 131 -12.92 -16.54 -0.28
N ALA A 132 -12.02 -17.09 0.54
CA ALA A 132 -11.75 -16.62 1.90
C ALA A 132 -13.02 -16.55 2.77
N ASP A 133 -13.14 -15.58 3.66
CA ASP A 133 -14.36 -15.31 4.44
C ASP A 133 -15.33 -14.46 3.61
N LYS A 134 -16.05 -15.09 2.68
CA LYS A 134 -17.05 -14.42 1.81
C LYS A 134 -16.50 -13.25 0.99
N GLY A 135 -15.25 -13.34 0.55
CA GLY A 135 -14.55 -12.29 -0.19
C GLY A 135 -13.70 -11.37 0.69
N TYR A 136 -13.75 -11.53 2.00
CA TYR A 136 -12.94 -10.75 2.94
C TYR A 136 -11.68 -11.48 3.35
N PHE A 137 -10.61 -10.73 3.51
CA PHE A 137 -9.29 -11.19 3.92
C PHE A 137 -8.86 -10.50 5.22
N THR A 138 -7.97 -11.16 5.94
CA THR A 138 -7.26 -10.56 7.08
C THR A 138 -5.80 -10.36 6.70
N MET A 139 -5.30 -9.17 6.90
CA MET A 139 -3.90 -8.78 6.66
C MET A 139 -3.25 -8.46 8.00
N ASP A 140 -2.06 -8.98 8.29
CA ASP A 140 -1.30 -8.54 9.45
C ASP A 140 -0.64 -7.17 9.21
N ASP A 141 -0.29 -6.47 10.27
CA ASP A 141 0.30 -5.14 10.17
C ASP A 141 1.72 -5.12 9.57
N PRO A 142 2.60 -6.11 9.81
CA PRO A 142 3.87 -6.25 9.09
C PRO A 142 3.70 -6.38 7.58
N TRP A 143 2.72 -7.15 7.12
CA TRP A 143 2.45 -7.30 5.69
C TRP A 143 2.04 -5.98 5.02
N PHE A 144 1.25 -5.15 5.72
CA PHE A 144 0.95 -3.80 5.23
C PHE A 144 2.23 -3.01 4.96
N SER A 145 3.19 -3.03 5.90
CA SER A 145 4.46 -2.32 5.75
C SER A 145 5.22 -2.74 4.52
N GLU A 146 5.22 -4.04 4.22
CA GLU A 146 6.05 -4.62 3.18
C GLU A 146 5.44 -4.54 1.78
N PHE A 147 4.12 -4.64 1.65
CA PHE A 147 3.48 -4.88 0.36
C PHE A 147 2.39 -3.87 -0.02
N VAL A 148 1.95 -2.98 0.87
CA VAL A 148 1.05 -1.87 0.52
C VAL A 148 1.86 -0.68 0.05
N TYR A 149 1.56 -0.19 -1.14
CA TYR A 149 2.27 0.93 -1.78
C TYR A 149 1.45 2.21 -1.86
N GLU A 150 0.13 2.10 -1.89
CA GLU A 150 -0.76 3.23 -2.11
C GLU A 150 -1.99 3.16 -1.21
N VAL A 151 -2.46 4.33 -0.74
CA VAL A 151 -3.76 4.49 -0.09
C VAL A 151 -4.43 5.78 -0.62
N ALA A 152 -5.74 5.75 -0.82
CA ALA A 152 -6.51 6.93 -1.21
C ALA A 152 -7.14 7.56 0.04
N VAL A 153 -6.64 8.71 0.44
CA VAL A 153 -7.12 9.43 1.63
C VAL A 153 -7.57 10.85 1.31
N PRO A 154 -8.55 11.41 2.02
CA PRO A 154 -8.97 12.79 1.83
C PRO A 154 -7.84 13.78 2.14
N LYS A 155 -7.72 14.85 1.35
CA LYS A 155 -6.72 15.91 1.59
C LYS A 155 -6.83 16.53 3.00
N SER A 156 -8.02 16.52 3.62
CA SER A 156 -8.25 17.00 4.98
C SER A 156 -7.49 16.21 6.06
N MET A 157 -6.98 15.01 5.73
CA MET A 157 -6.13 14.21 6.63
C MET A 157 -4.66 14.62 6.59
N LEU A 158 -4.28 15.43 5.61
CA LEU A 158 -2.89 15.81 5.40
C LEU A 158 -2.51 17.02 6.28
N PRO A 159 -1.37 16.97 6.97
CA PRO A 159 -0.81 18.13 7.61
C PRO A 159 -0.39 19.19 6.58
N LYS A 160 -0.23 20.44 7.04
CA LYS A 160 0.05 21.57 6.16
C LYS A 160 1.27 21.36 5.25
N GLU A 161 2.33 20.74 5.77
CA GLU A 161 3.55 20.47 5.00
C GLU A 161 3.29 19.59 3.76
N TYR A 162 2.39 18.61 3.88
CA TYR A 162 2.01 17.72 2.76
C TYR A 162 1.01 18.40 1.81
N LEU A 163 0.15 19.29 2.32
CA LEU A 163 -0.70 20.11 1.46
C LEU A 163 0.14 21.07 0.62
N ASP A 164 1.14 21.73 1.23
CA ASP A 164 2.08 22.59 0.53
C ASP A 164 2.87 21.80 -0.54
N ALA A 165 3.31 20.58 -0.22
CA ALA A 165 4.01 19.70 -1.18
C ALA A 165 3.16 19.29 -2.39
N LEU A 166 1.83 19.23 -2.26
CA LEU A 166 0.94 18.96 -3.39
C LEU A 166 0.88 20.10 -4.42
N GLU A 167 1.23 21.32 -4.02
CA GLU A 167 1.28 22.50 -4.92
C GLU A 167 2.62 22.59 -5.68
N GLU A 168 3.65 21.87 -5.22
CA GLU A 168 4.96 21.84 -5.88
C GLU A 168 4.91 20.95 -7.14
N PRO A 169 5.79 21.21 -8.14
CA PRO A 169 5.91 20.33 -9.30
C PRO A 169 6.24 18.89 -8.92
N ALA A 170 5.63 17.92 -9.60
CA ALA A 170 5.93 16.51 -9.41
C ALA A 170 7.33 16.17 -9.91
N ILE A 171 8.02 15.29 -9.17
CA ILE A 171 9.21 14.62 -9.67
C ILE A 171 8.71 13.53 -10.62
N MET A 172 9.03 13.66 -11.91
CA MET A 172 8.60 12.71 -12.92
C MET A 172 9.52 11.49 -12.96
N LEU A 173 8.93 10.32 -12.74
CA LEU A 173 9.59 9.03 -12.86
C LEU A 173 9.42 8.49 -14.27
N PRO A 174 10.35 7.68 -14.78
CA PRO A 174 10.25 7.13 -16.13
C PRO A 174 9.04 6.18 -16.25
N ALA A 175 8.52 6.01 -17.47
CA ALA A 175 7.33 5.21 -17.75
C ALA A 175 7.42 3.74 -17.30
N TRP A 176 8.63 3.20 -17.16
CA TRP A 176 8.89 1.84 -16.68
C TRP A 176 9.12 1.73 -15.18
N ASP A 177 8.92 2.82 -14.44
CA ASP A 177 9.09 2.78 -12.98
C ASP A 177 8.07 1.85 -12.34
N PRO A 178 8.48 0.94 -11.43
CA PRO A 178 7.58 0.00 -10.76
C PRO A 178 6.41 0.67 -10.03
N MET A 179 6.55 1.93 -9.61
CA MET A 179 5.48 2.70 -8.98
C MET A 179 4.31 3.02 -9.92
N GLY A 180 4.48 2.84 -11.23
CA GLY A 180 3.43 3.02 -12.24
C GLY A 180 2.60 1.78 -12.55
N ALA A 181 2.86 0.65 -11.91
CA ALA A 181 2.27 -0.64 -12.30
C ALA A 181 0.75 -0.72 -12.09
N LEU A 182 0.18 0.09 -11.22
CA LEU A 182 -1.26 0.09 -10.89
C LEU A 182 -2.10 1.13 -11.63
N ALA A 183 -1.54 1.93 -12.43
CA ALA A 183 -2.30 3.02 -13.02
C ALA A 183 -2.96 2.64 -14.32
#